data_8c9ec2c0a7634fe7599d58f4edac6a63
#
_entry.id   8c9ec2c0a7634fe7599d58f4edac6a63
#
_cell.length_a   1.000
_cell.length_b   1.000
_cell.length_c   1.000
_cell.angle_alpha   90.00
_cell.angle_beta   90.00
_cell.angle_gamma   90.00
#
_symmetry.space_group_name_H-M   'P 1'
#
loop_
_entity.id
_entity.type
_entity.pdbx_description
1 polymer ?
#
loop_
_entity_poly.entity_id
_entity_poly.type
_entity_poly.pdbx_seq_one_letter_code
_entity_poly.pdbx_strand_id
1 'polypeptide(L)'
;MRLKQAYRLYPGLIQCPARPERYAAVSAAIMAVLRDITLDIEIFSVDEAFLDVTRCQRLLGTPPRMARLAKHKVLEASGVLCSVGISGDKTTAKFAAKLDKPDGLTAIPPWKAAQRLHDVPVTELCGIAEGIGGFLAKHGVYTCGQVKRLPVSVLARRFGNPGRRIWYMCQGLDPAGLQQEIPPPKSIGHGKVAPPDTRDRELLLTWLMHMSEKVGARLKRHHLQALTFFVGLRTTAGWIGGKLRCALPTDDGRQIMALCRHTVNEIWSGQGVYQVQVTALDPVANGNQLELFVPMDAEQHEVNAVMDEVNRRYGELTLAPARLLNRSSMPNVIAPAWKPFGHRQTI
;
A
#
# COMPACT_ATOMS: atom_id res chain seq x y z
N MET A 1 -6.20 -2.57 16.63
CA MET A 1 -6.81 -2.11 17.91
C MET A 1 -7.31 -0.69 17.74
N ARG A 2 -8.50 -0.34 18.28
CA ARG A 2 -8.98 1.05 18.28
C ARG A 2 -8.32 1.81 19.45
N LEU A 3 -8.08 3.13 19.28
CA LEU A 3 -7.44 3.96 20.30
C LEU A 3 -8.14 3.88 21.67
N LYS A 4 -9.50 3.90 21.68
CA LYS A 4 -10.29 3.73 22.89
C LYS A 4 -10.03 2.39 23.61
N GLN A 5 -9.76 1.32 22.84
CA GLN A 5 -9.39 0.02 23.42
C GLN A 5 -7.97 0.03 24.00
N ALA A 6 -7.04 0.72 23.30
CA ALA A 6 -5.66 0.86 23.76
C ALA A 6 -5.61 1.62 25.11
N TYR A 7 -6.34 2.71 25.26
CA TYR A 7 -6.45 3.45 26.53
C TYR A 7 -7.10 2.63 27.65
N ARG A 8 -8.04 1.72 27.32
CA ARG A 8 -8.61 0.82 28.34
C ARG A 8 -7.59 -0.21 28.85
N LEU A 9 -6.70 -0.68 27.97
CA LEU A 9 -5.67 -1.64 28.34
C LEU A 9 -4.50 -0.98 29.06
N TYR A 10 -4.16 0.26 28.67
CA TYR A 10 -3.10 1.05 29.29
C TYR A 10 -3.48 2.52 29.36
N PRO A 11 -4.03 2.98 30.51
CA PRO A 11 -4.48 4.37 30.67
C PRO A 11 -3.36 5.42 30.50
N GLY A 12 -2.11 5.06 30.80
CA GLY A 12 -0.94 5.91 30.60
C GLY A 12 -0.40 6.01 29.17
N LEU A 13 -1.16 5.53 28.17
CA LEU A 13 -0.75 5.56 26.76
C LEU A 13 -0.53 7.00 26.26
N ILE A 14 0.64 7.27 25.71
CA ILE A 14 0.96 8.55 25.06
C ILE A 14 0.70 8.43 23.58
N GLN A 15 -0.20 9.25 23.04
CA GLN A 15 -0.46 9.35 21.62
C GLN A 15 0.45 10.41 21.00
N CYS A 16 1.29 10.00 20.03
CA CYS A 16 2.12 10.90 19.24
C CYS A 16 1.55 11.09 17.83
N PRO A 17 1.59 12.30 17.26
CA PRO A 17 1.25 12.52 15.87
C PRO A 17 2.16 11.73 14.93
N ALA A 18 1.59 11.13 13.89
CA ALA A 18 2.38 10.50 12.83
C ALA A 18 3.17 11.56 12.05
N ARG A 19 4.39 11.21 11.62
CA ARG A 19 5.28 12.05 10.81
C ARG A 19 5.69 11.29 9.54
N PRO A 20 4.80 11.17 8.55
CA PRO A 20 4.99 10.33 7.37
C PRO A 20 6.27 10.64 6.59
N GLU A 21 6.63 11.92 6.46
CA GLU A 21 7.84 12.36 5.74
C GLU A 21 9.12 11.83 6.43
N ARG A 22 9.14 11.80 7.77
CA ARG A 22 10.26 11.22 8.53
C ARG A 22 10.32 9.71 8.32
N TYR A 23 9.17 9.03 8.30
CA TYR A 23 9.13 7.59 8.06
C TYR A 23 9.62 7.25 6.66
N ALA A 24 9.25 8.04 5.67
CA ALA A 24 9.73 7.89 4.30
C ALA A 24 11.25 8.12 4.20
N ALA A 25 11.77 9.18 4.82
CA ALA A 25 13.19 9.49 4.81
C ALA A 25 14.02 8.38 5.48
N VAL A 26 13.61 7.90 6.65
CA VAL A 26 14.26 6.79 7.36
C VAL A 26 14.18 5.50 6.55
N SER A 27 13.02 5.19 5.98
CA SER A 27 12.86 4.02 5.11
C SER A 27 13.79 4.09 3.90
N ALA A 28 13.88 5.25 3.22
CA ALA A 28 14.77 5.43 2.09
C ALA A 28 16.25 5.21 2.47
N ALA A 29 16.68 5.73 3.63
CA ALA A 29 18.04 5.53 4.15
C ALA A 29 18.32 4.04 4.42
N ILE A 30 17.39 3.34 5.07
CA ILE A 30 17.50 1.89 5.31
C ILE A 30 17.61 1.12 3.99
N MET A 31 16.75 1.40 3.01
CA MET A 31 16.76 0.70 1.72
C MET A 31 18.05 0.99 0.93
N ALA A 32 18.63 2.18 1.09
CA ALA A 32 19.90 2.54 0.47
C ALA A 32 21.06 1.69 1.02
N VAL A 33 21.22 1.60 2.35
CA VAL A 33 22.34 0.86 2.95
C VAL A 33 22.20 -0.66 2.78
N LEU A 34 20.97 -1.19 2.61
CA LEU A 34 20.77 -2.60 2.30
C LEU A 34 21.27 -2.96 0.89
N ARG A 35 21.33 -2.02 -0.05
CA ARG A 35 21.89 -2.20 -1.40
C ARG A 35 23.40 -2.41 -1.39
N ASP A 36 24.12 -2.00 -0.34
CA ASP A 36 25.53 -2.32 -0.17
C ASP A 36 25.79 -3.82 0.07
N ILE A 37 24.78 -4.57 0.46
CA ILE A 37 24.88 -6.01 0.69
C ILE A 37 24.60 -6.78 -0.60
N THR A 38 23.52 -6.40 -1.30
CA THR A 38 23.12 -6.99 -2.58
C THR A 38 22.29 -6.00 -3.38
N LEU A 39 22.45 -6.05 -4.70
CA LEU A 39 21.57 -5.31 -5.62
C LEU A 39 20.24 -6.05 -5.86
N ASP A 40 20.20 -7.35 -5.55
CA ASP A 40 19.00 -8.17 -5.65
C ASP A 40 18.11 -7.93 -4.41
N ILE A 41 17.44 -6.79 -4.39
CA ILE A 41 16.56 -6.35 -3.30
C ILE A 41 15.12 -6.11 -3.80
N GLU A 42 14.15 -6.66 -3.09
CA GLU A 42 12.74 -6.30 -3.21
C GLU A 42 12.32 -5.45 -2.02
N ILE A 43 11.98 -4.21 -2.24
CA ILE A 43 11.33 -3.37 -1.22
C ILE A 43 9.87 -3.81 -1.15
N PHE A 44 9.51 -4.50 -0.06
CA PHE A 44 8.17 -5.07 0.09
C PHE A 44 7.18 -4.06 0.68
N SER A 45 7.58 -3.31 1.69
CA SER A 45 6.80 -2.25 2.32
C SER A 45 7.70 -1.10 2.80
N VAL A 46 7.13 -0.11 3.48
CA VAL A 46 7.88 1.02 4.06
C VAL A 46 8.97 0.57 5.03
N ASP A 47 8.81 -0.58 5.68
CA ASP A 47 9.66 -1.11 6.75
C ASP A 47 10.15 -2.54 6.49
N GLU A 48 9.89 -3.10 5.33
CA GLU A 48 10.24 -4.49 5.00
C GLU A 48 10.91 -4.60 3.64
N ALA A 49 11.98 -5.38 3.56
CA ALA A 49 12.65 -5.73 2.31
C ALA A 49 13.08 -7.19 2.31
N PHE A 50 13.16 -7.77 1.12
CA PHE A 50 13.79 -9.07 0.88
C PHE A 50 15.08 -8.87 0.11
N LEU A 51 16.12 -9.60 0.53
CA LEU A 51 17.44 -9.58 -0.08
C LEU A 51 17.79 -10.99 -0.57
N ASP A 52 18.10 -11.16 -1.85
CA ASP A 52 18.74 -12.37 -2.30
C ASP A 52 20.26 -12.24 -2.15
N VAL A 53 20.79 -12.99 -1.21
CA VAL A 53 22.23 -12.98 -0.88
C VAL A 53 22.98 -14.20 -1.43
N THR A 54 22.33 -15.01 -2.29
CA THR A 54 22.89 -16.25 -2.82
C THR A 54 24.22 -16.01 -3.52
N ARG A 55 24.31 -14.97 -4.34
CA ARG A 55 25.52 -14.61 -5.10
C ARG A 55 26.59 -13.87 -4.28
N CYS A 56 26.21 -13.35 -3.11
CA CYS A 56 27.10 -12.52 -2.28
C CYS A 56 27.97 -13.36 -1.31
N GLN A 57 27.70 -14.66 -1.18
CA GLN A 57 28.33 -15.52 -0.16
C GLN A 57 29.85 -15.62 -0.29
N ARG A 58 30.39 -15.59 -1.52
CA ARG A 58 31.85 -15.64 -1.74
C ARG A 58 32.55 -14.39 -1.23
N LEU A 59 31.90 -13.24 -1.30
CA LEU A 59 32.47 -11.95 -0.90
C LEU A 59 32.20 -11.63 0.58
N LEU A 60 30.96 -11.80 1.02
CA LEU A 60 30.49 -11.34 2.33
C LEU A 60 30.36 -12.47 3.37
N GLY A 61 30.54 -13.73 2.96
CA GLY A 61 30.49 -14.90 3.83
C GLY A 61 29.09 -15.50 3.94
N THR A 62 28.83 -16.18 5.04
CA THR A 62 27.58 -16.96 5.24
C THR A 62 26.34 -16.06 5.40
N PRO A 63 25.14 -16.56 5.08
CA PRO A 63 23.90 -15.79 5.27
C PRO A 63 23.71 -15.23 6.68
N PRO A 64 24.02 -15.94 7.79
CA PRO A 64 23.97 -15.35 9.12
C PRO A 64 24.96 -14.19 9.35
N ARG A 65 26.13 -14.20 8.71
CA ARG A 65 27.08 -13.08 8.76
C ARG A 65 26.52 -11.86 8.02
N MET A 66 25.97 -12.07 6.84
CA MET A 66 25.34 -10.98 6.07
C MET A 66 24.11 -10.42 6.78
N ALA A 67 23.32 -11.25 7.46
CA ALA A 67 22.21 -10.79 8.28
C ALA A 67 22.66 -9.90 9.45
N ARG A 68 23.76 -10.25 10.14
CA ARG A 68 24.34 -9.36 11.17
C ARG A 68 24.85 -8.04 10.57
N LEU A 69 25.48 -8.11 9.40
CA LEU A 69 25.90 -6.92 8.68
C LEU A 69 24.71 -6.02 8.31
N ALA A 70 23.59 -6.60 7.84
CA ALA A 70 22.36 -5.86 7.55
C ALA A 70 21.81 -5.18 8.80
N LYS A 71 21.73 -5.87 9.93
CA LYS A 71 21.28 -5.30 11.21
C LYS A 71 22.16 -4.11 11.63
N HIS A 72 23.47 -4.25 11.54
CA HIS A 72 24.44 -3.21 11.88
C HIS A 72 24.26 -1.97 10.98
N LYS A 73 24.24 -2.15 9.65
CA LYS A 73 24.04 -1.05 8.69
C LYS A 73 22.71 -0.33 8.88
N VAL A 74 21.63 -1.06 9.15
CA VAL A 74 20.32 -0.47 9.43
C VAL A 74 20.37 0.38 10.70
N LEU A 75 20.98 -0.12 11.76
CA LEU A 75 21.13 0.61 13.02
C LEU A 75 21.97 1.89 12.84
N GLU A 76 23.10 1.80 12.15
CA GLU A 76 23.95 2.97 11.87
C GLU A 76 23.23 4.03 11.03
N ALA A 77 22.50 3.63 10.00
CA ALA A 77 21.83 4.56 9.08
C ALA A 77 20.55 5.18 9.66
N SER A 78 19.89 4.53 10.62
CA SER A 78 18.55 4.93 11.05
C SER A 78 18.34 5.06 12.55
N GLY A 79 19.24 4.49 13.37
CA GLY A 79 19.04 4.36 14.82
C GLY A 79 17.94 3.35 15.20
N VAL A 80 17.41 2.57 14.24
CA VAL A 80 16.30 1.63 14.45
C VAL A 80 16.81 0.19 14.43
N LEU A 81 16.38 -0.62 15.39
CA LEU A 81 16.63 -2.04 15.41
C LEU A 81 15.76 -2.77 14.39
N CYS A 82 16.27 -3.86 13.80
CA CYS A 82 15.51 -4.71 12.89
C CYS A 82 15.65 -6.19 13.19
N SER A 83 14.62 -6.97 12.90
CA SER A 83 14.67 -8.43 12.97
C SER A 83 14.88 -9.02 11.58
N VAL A 84 15.77 -9.99 11.45
CA VAL A 84 16.13 -10.63 10.18
C VAL A 84 15.78 -12.11 10.21
N GLY A 85 15.06 -12.56 9.19
CA GLY A 85 14.80 -13.97 8.93
C GLY A 85 15.57 -14.46 7.71
N ILE A 86 16.13 -15.64 7.78
CA ILE A 86 16.91 -16.27 6.70
C ILE A 86 16.23 -17.57 6.31
N SER A 87 15.95 -17.76 5.02
CA SER A 87 15.46 -19.02 4.48
C SER A 87 15.74 -19.14 2.97
N GLY A 88 15.29 -20.24 2.35
CA GLY A 88 15.38 -20.48 0.91
C GLY A 88 14.31 -19.77 0.09
N ASP A 89 13.27 -19.22 0.73
CA ASP A 89 12.18 -18.50 0.07
C ASP A 89 11.70 -17.31 0.91
N LYS A 90 11.02 -16.35 0.25
CA LYS A 90 10.57 -15.09 0.87
C LYS A 90 9.58 -15.31 2.00
N THR A 91 8.60 -16.17 1.80
CA THR A 91 7.53 -16.38 2.78
C THR A 91 8.07 -17.00 4.07
N THR A 92 8.92 -18.02 3.95
CA THR A 92 9.58 -18.66 5.11
C THR A 92 10.56 -17.70 5.78
N ALA A 93 11.33 -16.91 5.03
CA ALA A 93 12.22 -15.89 5.60
C ALA A 93 11.43 -14.82 6.39
N LYS A 94 10.31 -14.33 5.84
CA LYS A 94 9.44 -13.37 6.54
C LYS A 94 8.83 -13.98 7.81
N PHE A 95 8.42 -15.24 7.77
CA PHE A 95 7.95 -15.95 8.95
C PHE A 95 9.08 -16.08 9.99
N ALA A 96 10.29 -16.46 9.59
CA ALA A 96 11.45 -16.57 10.49
C ALA A 96 11.76 -15.24 11.20
N ALA A 97 11.67 -14.10 10.48
CA ALA A 97 11.89 -12.78 11.06
C ALA A 97 10.87 -12.40 12.17
N LYS A 98 9.70 -13.05 12.24
CA LYS A 98 8.70 -12.84 13.29
C LYS A 98 8.97 -13.58 14.59
N LEU A 99 9.71 -14.71 14.52
CA LEU A 99 9.83 -15.67 15.63
C LEU A 99 10.58 -15.11 16.84
N ASP A 100 11.52 -14.22 16.59
CA ASP A 100 12.41 -13.66 17.62
C ASP A 100 12.41 -12.12 17.53
N LYS A 101 11.21 -11.51 17.60
CA LYS A 101 11.05 -10.06 17.70
C LYS A 101 11.03 -9.63 19.17
N PRO A 102 11.60 -8.47 19.53
CA PRO A 102 12.34 -7.50 18.68
C PRO A 102 13.81 -7.89 18.51
N ASP A 103 14.47 -7.27 17.52
CA ASP A 103 15.92 -7.36 17.25
C ASP A 103 16.46 -8.77 17.02
N GLY A 104 15.61 -9.71 16.60
CA GLY A 104 15.97 -11.10 16.41
C GLY A 104 16.74 -11.40 15.11
N LEU A 105 17.35 -12.60 15.08
CA LEU A 105 17.96 -13.18 13.90
C LEU A 105 17.68 -14.68 13.87
N THR A 106 16.77 -15.09 13.00
CA THR A 106 16.34 -16.50 12.92
C THR A 106 16.62 -17.07 11.53
N ALA A 107 17.28 -18.23 11.49
CA ALA A 107 17.52 -18.96 10.26
C ALA A 107 16.68 -20.24 10.22
N ILE A 108 15.93 -20.43 9.14
CA ILE A 108 15.23 -21.67 8.81
C ILE A 108 15.83 -22.19 7.50
N PRO A 109 16.75 -23.19 7.54
CA PRO A 109 17.33 -23.76 6.34
C PRO A 109 16.26 -24.33 5.41
N PRO A 110 16.41 -24.25 4.07
CA PRO A 110 15.40 -24.73 3.11
C PRO A 110 14.93 -26.15 3.37
N TRP A 111 15.87 -27.04 3.69
CA TRP A 111 15.55 -28.45 3.97
C TRP A 111 14.81 -28.70 5.28
N LYS A 112 14.74 -27.72 6.19
CA LYS A 112 13.95 -27.74 7.43
C LYS A 112 12.66 -26.94 7.34
N ALA A 113 12.43 -26.19 6.27
CA ALA A 113 11.30 -25.26 6.14
C ALA A 113 9.96 -25.97 6.29
N ALA A 114 9.73 -27.06 5.57
CA ALA A 114 8.49 -27.83 5.65
C ALA A 114 8.21 -28.37 7.06
N GLN A 115 9.24 -28.85 7.76
CA GLN A 115 9.12 -29.34 9.13
C GLN A 115 8.81 -28.20 10.11
N ARG A 116 9.50 -27.07 9.97
CA ARG A 116 9.31 -25.90 10.84
C ARG A 116 7.95 -25.24 10.66
N LEU A 117 7.37 -25.32 9.47
CA LEU A 117 6.05 -24.77 9.18
C LEU A 117 4.91 -25.75 9.48
N HIS A 118 5.16 -27.03 9.71
CA HIS A 118 4.13 -28.07 9.78
C HIS A 118 2.95 -27.70 10.69
N ASP A 119 3.23 -27.29 11.92
CA ASP A 119 2.22 -27.00 12.93
C ASP A 119 1.84 -25.50 13.01
N VAL A 120 2.43 -24.66 12.11
CA VAL A 120 2.17 -23.24 12.06
C VAL A 120 0.77 -23.00 11.48
N PRO A 121 -0.07 -22.19 12.13
CA PRO A 121 -1.36 -21.77 11.56
C PRO A 121 -1.16 -21.14 10.19
N VAL A 122 -1.99 -21.49 9.20
CA VAL A 122 -1.84 -20.97 7.83
C VAL A 122 -1.92 -19.45 7.78
N THR A 123 -2.68 -18.82 8.67
CA THR A 123 -2.86 -17.36 8.76
C THR A 123 -1.62 -16.61 9.27
N GLU A 124 -0.62 -17.30 9.79
CA GLU A 124 0.67 -16.71 10.17
C GLU A 124 1.56 -16.41 8.95
N LEU A 125 1.30 -17.06 7.81
CA LEU A 125 2.05 -16.78 6.58
C LEU A 125 1.55 -15.51 5.89
N CYS A 126 2.50 -14.74 5.41
CA CYS A 126 2.21 -13.52 4.66
C CYS A 126 1.34 -13.82 3.42
N GLY A 127 0.26 -13.04 3.26
CA GLY A 127 -0.68 -13.22 2.14
C GLY A 127 -1.86 -14.13 2.43
N ILE A 128 -1.90 -14.80 3.58
CA ILE A 128 -3.03 -15.61 4.02
C ILE A 128 -3.79 -14.86 5.12
N ALA A 129 -4.74 -14.02 4.71
CA ALA A 129 -5.61 -13.31 5.63
C ALA A 129 -6.90 -14.11 5.90
N GLU A 130 -7.82 -13.53 6.68
CA GLU A 130 -9.06 -14.13 7.14
C GLU A 130 -9.89 -14.80 6.03
N GLY A 131 -9.98 -14.16 4.84
CA GLY A 131 -10.75 -14.72 3.73
C GLY A 131 -10.20 -16.05 3.20
N ILE A 132 -8.88 -16.16 3.04
CA ILE A 132 -8.22 -17.40 2.60
C ILE A 132 -8.14 -18.40 3.74
N GLY A 133 -7.83 -17.94 4.95
CA GLY A 133 -7.81 -18.77 6.15
C GLY A 133 -9.18 -19.41 6.43
N GLY A 134 -10.27 -18.66 6.30
CA GLY A 134 -11.63 -19.14 6.43
C GLY A 134 -12.04 -20.17 5.35
N PHE A 135 -11.57 -19.98 4.11
CA PHE A 135 -11.75 -20.99 3.06
C PHE A 135 -11.02 -22.29 3.40
N LEU A 136 -9.76 -22.22 3.83
CA LEU A 136 -9.00 -23.39 4.24
C LEU A 136 -9.62 -24.11 5.44
N ALA A 137 -10.09 -23.37 6.43
CA ALA A 137 -10.78 -23.92 7.61
C ALA A 137 -12.06 -24.70 7.24
N LYS A 138 -12.84 -24.23 6.24
CA LYS A 138 -14.00 -24.97 5.71
C LYS A 138 -13.64 -26.33 5.09
N HIS A 139 -12.38 -26.52 4.72
CA HIS A 139 -11.85 -27.79 4.22
C HIS A 139 -11.04 -28.54 5.28
N GLY A 140 -11.17 -28.21 6.57
CA GLY A 140 -10.47 -28.84 7.67
C GLY A 140 -8.96 -28.57 7.70
N VAL A 141 -8.48 -27.49 7.09
CA VAL A 141 -7.08 -27.09 7.03
C VAL A 141 -6.85 -25.85 7.89
N TYR A 142 -6.11 -25.99 8.97
CA TYR A 142 -5.77 -24.94 9.93
C TYR A 142 -4.26 -24.68 9.99
N THR A 143 -3.42 -25.71 9.75
CA THR A 143 -1.96 -25.58 9.77
C THR A 143 -1.35 -25.78 8.39
N CYS A 144 -0.12 -25.28 8.21
CA CYS A 144 0.61 -25.40 6.95
C CYS A 144 0.80 -26.86 6.53
N GLY A 145 1.12 -27.75 7.48
CA GLY A 145 1.30 -29.18 7.19
C GLY A 145 0.02 -29.86 6.67
N GLN A 146 -1.15 -29.37 7.10
CA GLN A 146 -2.44 -29.93 6.65
C GLN A 146 -2.79 -29.53 5.20
N VAL A 147 -2.20 -28.49 4.64
CA VAL A 147 -2.48 -28.01 3.27
C VAL A 147 -2.22 -29.11 2.24
N LYS A 148 -1.27 -30.01 2.49
CA LYS A 148 -0.97 -31.18 1.61
C LYS A 148 -2.17 -32.12 1.43
N ARG A 149 -3.14 -32.11 2.35
CA ARG A 149 -4.38 -32.91 2.23
C ARG A 149 -5.30 -32.42 1.12
N LEU A 150 -5.14 -31.16 0.71
CA LEU A 150 -5.90 -30.60 -0.40
C LEU A 150 -5.10 -30.68 -1.70
N PRO A 151 -5.70 -31.16 -2.80
CA PRO A 151 -5.12 -31.00 -4.11
C PRO A 151 -4.88 -29.53 -4.42
N VAL A 152 -3.74 -29.19 -5.04
CA VAL A 152 -3.41 -27.81 -5.43
C VAL A 152 -4.50 -27.18 -6.31
N SER A 153 -5.21 -28.01 -7.09
CA SER A 153 -6.32 -27.59 -7.94
C SER A 153 -7.49 -26.96 -7.18
N VAL A 154 -7.72 -27.34 -5.93
CA VAL A 154 -8.79 -26.77 -5.09
C VAL A 154 -8.50 -25.29 -4.82
N LEU A 155 -7.28 -24.97 -4.40
CA LEU A 155 -6.84 -23.60 -4.18
C LEU A 155 -6.74 -22.82 -5.50
N ALA A 156 -6.22 -23.46 -6.56
CA ALA A 156 -6.10 -22.85 -7.89
C ALA A 156 -7.46 -22.47 -8.49
N ARG A 157 -8.48 -23.33 -8.34
CA ARG A 157 -9.83 -23.05 -8.84
C ARG A 157 -10.46 -21.86 -8.13
N ARG A 158 -10.22 -21.72 -6.83
CA ARG A 158 -10.84 -20.64 -6.03
C ARG A 158 -10.10 -19.32 -6.13
N PHE A 159 -8.75 -19.35 -6.19
CA PHE A 159 -7.90 -18.17 -6.04
C PHE A 159 -6.91 -17.98 -7.22
N GLY A 160 -6.93 -18.84 -8.24
CA GLY A 160 -6.01 -18.74 -9.37
C GLY A 160 -4.54 -19.02 -8.99
N ASN A 161 -3.61 -18.30 -9.63
CA ASN A 161 -2.18 -18.42 -9.33
C ASN A 161 -1.80 -18.09 -7.87
N PRO A 162 -2.37 -17.08 -7.20
CA PRO A 162 -2.21 -16.90 -5.76
C PRO A 162 -2.54 -18.16 -4.95
N GLY A 163 -3.59 -18.90 -5.30
CA GLY A 163 -3.94 -20.15 -4.63
C GLY A 163 -2.90 -21.25 -4.81
N ARG A 164 -2.35 -21.39 -6.03
CA ARG A 164 -1.23 -22.32 -6.29
C ARG A 164 -0.02 -21.96 -5.44
N ARG A 165 0.34 -20.68 -5.42
CA ARG A 165 1.47 -20.18 -4.63
C ARG A 165 1.30 -20.50 -3.16
N ILE A 166 0.12 -20.26 -2.56
CA ILE A 166 -0.18 -20.55 -1.16
C ILE A 166 0.08 -22.02 -0.82
N TRP A 167 -0.29 -22.95 -1.71
CA TRP A 167 -0.05 -24.36 -1.51
C TRP A 167 1.43 -24.68 -1.36
N TYR A 168 2.30 -24.08 -2.15
CA TYR A 168 3.76 -24.22 -2.04
C TYR A 168 4.32 -23.46 -0.84
N MET A 169 3.86 -22.25 -0.56
CA MET A 169 4.29 -21.44 0.59
C MET A 169 4.14 -22.18 1.90
N CYS A 170 3.01 -22.89 2.10
CA CYS A 170 2.77 -23.70 3.30
C CYS A 170 3.76 -24.86 3.46
N GLN A 171 4.50 -25.18 2.44
CA GLN A 171 5.53 -26.25 2.44
C GLN A 171 6.96 -25.69 2.51
N GLY A 172 7.11 -24.38 2.65
CA GLY A 172 8.42 -23.73 2.61
C GLY A 172 9.05 -23.71 1.22
N LEU A 173 8.24 -23.67 0.18
CA LEU A 173 8.63 -23.74 -1.23
C LEU A 173 7.97 -22.61 -2.03
N ASP A 174 7.93 -21.38 -1.49
CA ASP A 174 7.35 -20.23 -2.22
C ASP A 174 8.11 -20.02 -3.56
N PRO A 175 7.43 -20.23 -4.71
CA PRO A 175 8.06 -20.11 -6.01
C PRO A 175 8.30 -18.66 -6.45
N ALA A 176 7.83 -17.68 -5.68
CA ALA A 176 7.93 -16.29 -6.06
C ALA A 176 9.36 -15.75 -5.90
N GLY A 177 10.03 -15.44 -6.99
CA GLY A 177 11.30 -14.71 -7.00
C GLY A 177 11.14 -13.26 -6.45
N LEU A 178 12.26 -12.54 -6.34
CA LEU A 178 12.25 -11.13 -5.97
C LEU A 178 11.61 -10.28 -7.07
N GLN A 179 10.75 -9.36 -6.65
CA GLN A 179 10.14 -8.36 -7.52
C GLN A 179 10.85 -7.02 -7.33
N GLN A 180 11.89 -6.79 -8.10
CA GLN A 180 12.72 -5.58 -8.02
C GLN A 180 12.02 -4.36 -8.61
N GLU A 181 11.25 -4.55 -9.68
CA GLU A 181 10.51 -3.50 -10.36
C GLU A 181 9.14 -3.26 -9.75
N ILE A 182 8.67 -2.02 -9.85
CA ILE A 182 7.30 -1.65 -9.50
C ILE A 182 6.46 -1.73 -10.78
N PRO A 183 5.54 -2.69 -10.90
CA PRO A 183 4.69 -2.78 -12.09
C PRO A 183 3.80 -1.53 -12.22
N PRO A 184 3.33 -1.20 -13.44
CA PRO A 184 2.39 -0.10 -13.64
C PRO A 184 1.19 -0.19 -12.69
N PRO A 185 0.67 0.95 -12.23
CA PRO A 185 -0.43 0.95 -11.27
C PRO A 185 -1.73 0.48 -11.92
N LYS A 186 -2.42 -0.46 -11.29
CA LYS A 186 -3.79 -0.83 -11.67
C LYS A 186 -4.81 0.22 -11.21
N SER A 187 -4.45 1.03 -10.23
CA SER A 187 -5.27 2.13 -9.74
C SER A 187 -4.45 3.11 -8.92
N ILE A 188 -4.87 4.37 -8.92
CA ILE A 188 -4.33 5.42 -8.04
C ILE A 188 -5.49 6.02 -7.26
N GLY A 189 -5.51 5.85 -5.96
CA GLY A 189 -6.61 6.31 -5.13
C GLY A 189 -6.16 7.00 -3.85
N HIS A 190 -7.07 7.81 -3.31
CA HIS A 190 -6.92 8.40 -1.99
C HIS A 190 -8.28 8.37 -1.28
N GLY A 191 -8.24 8.10 0.02
CA GLY A 191 -9.42 8.08 0.85
C GLY A 191 -9.16 8.66 2.23
N LYS A 192 -10.20 9.14 2.88
CA LYS A 192 -10.12 9.71 4.21
C LYS A 192 -11.27 9.25 5.08
N VAL A 193 -10.94 8.87 6.32
CA VAL A 193 -11.94 8.57 7.34
C VAL A 193 -12.59 9.87 7.78
N ALA A 194 -13.92 9.92 7.73
CA ALA A 194 -14.73 11.02 8.19
C ALA A 194 -15.04 10.90 9.69
N PRO A 195 -15.40 11.97 10.40
CA PRO A 195 -16.05 11.86 11.69
C PRO A 195 -17.23 10.90 11.61
N PRO A 196 -17.48 10.09 12.66
CA PRO A 196 -18.56 9.10 12.61
C PRO A 196 -19.90 9.75 12.28
N ASP A 197 -20.66 9.08 11.39
CA ASP A 197 -22.03 9.51 11.00
C ASP A 197 -22.10 10.91 10.38
N THR A 198 -21.09 11.32 9.61
CA THR A 198 -21.09 12.60 8.90
C THR A 198 -22.24 12.66 7.89
N ARG A 199 -23.15 13.66 8.05
CA ARG A 199 -24.31 13.90 7.18
C ARG A 199 -24.29 15.29 6.56
N ASP A 200 -23.26 16.08 6.83
CA ASP A 200 -23.06 17.40 6.27
C ASP A 200 -22.55 17.28 4.82
N ARG A 201 -23.41 17.71 3.88
CA ARG A 201 -23.14 17.68 2.44
C ARG A 201 -21.92 18.54 2.07
N GLU A 202 -21.80 19.71 2.65
CA GLU A 202 -20.71 20.64 2.34
C GLU A 202 -19.36 20.11 2.85
N LEU A 203 -19.38 19.48 4.00
CA LEU A 203 -18.19 18.79 4.53
C LEU A 203 -17.78 17.62 3.65
N LEU A 204 -18.72 16.79 3.20
CA LEU A 204 -18.45 15.68 2.29
C LEU A 204 -17.87 16.16 0.96
N LEU A 205 -18.44 17.22 0.37
CA LEU A 205 -17.94 17.82 -0.87
C LEU A 205 -16.53 18.42 -0.68
N THR A 206 -16.24 19.03 0.46
CA THR A 206 -14.91 19.55 0.79
C THR A 206 -13.88 18.43 0.85
N TRP A 207 -14.23 17.31 1.45
CA TRP A 207 -13.32 16.18 1.58
C TRP A 207 -13.14 15.42 0.27
N LEU A 208 -14.20 15.28 -0.52
CA LEU A 208 -14.11 14.71 -1.86
C LEU A 208 -13.26 15.59 -2.79
N MET A 209 -13.38 16.93 -2.70
CA MET A 209 -12.48 17.84 -3.42
C MET A 209 -11.03 17.63 -3.02
N HIS A 210 -10.75 17.52 -1.72
CA HIS A 210 -9.40 17.21 -1.25
C HIS A 210 -8.86 15.90 -1.84
N MET A 211 -9.70 14.84 -1.88
CA MET A 211 -9.30 13.56 -2.47
C MET A 211 -9.11 13.66 -3.98
N SER A 212 -9.93 14.44 -4.68
CA SER A 212 -9.82 14.68 -6.12
C SER A 212 -8.50 15.37 -6.48
N GLU A 213 -8.14 16.43 -5.75
CA GLU A 213 -6.86 17.14 -5.95
C GLU A 213 -5.67 16.21 -5.68
N LYS A 214 -5.72 15.41 -4.61
CA LYS A 214 -4.65 14.43 -4.32
C LYS A 214 -4.52 13.34 -5.37
N VAL A 215 -5.62 12.83 -5.90
CA VAL A 215 -5.59 11.82 -6.97
C VAL A 215 -5.06 12.45 -8.26
N GLY A 216 -5.53 13.65 -8.63
CA GLY A 216 -5.02 14.40 -9.78
C GLY A 216 -3.53 14.68 -9.69
N ALA A 217 -3.06 15.24 -8.57
CA ALA A 217 -1.64 15.52 -8.34
C ALA A 217 -0.76 14.24 -8.43
N ARG A 218 -1.27 13.10 -7.94
CA ARG A 218 -0.54 11.82 -8.06
C ARG A 218 -0.53 11.27 -9.49
N LEU A 219 -1.61 11.43 -10.25
CA LEU A 219 -1.65 11.07 -11.67
C LEU A 219 -0.61 11.90 -12.45
N LYS A 220 -0.61 13.23 -12.28
CA LYS A 220 0.35 14.15 -12.90
C LYS A 220 1.80 13.80 -12.54
N ARG A 221 2.09 13.58 -11.26
CA ARG A 221 3.44 13.20 -10.78
C ARG A 221 4.01 11.98 -11.50
N HIS A 222 3.15 11.06 -11.90
CA HIS A 222 3.56 9.81 -12.57
C HIS A 222 3.27 9.80 -14.07
N HIS A 223 2.95 10.97 -14.65
CA HIS A 223 2.61 11.12 -16.08
C HIS A 223 1.50 10.15 -16.51
N LEU A 224 0.45 10.03 -15.71
CA LEU A 224 -0.69 9.16 -15.94
C LEU A 224 -1.99 9.95 -16.02
N GLN A 225 -2.95 9.41 -16.77
CA GLN A 225 -4.34 9.88 -16.82
C GLN A 225 -5.29 8.71 -16.65
N ALA A 226 -6.52 8.97 -16.25
CA ALA A 226 -7.55 7.94 -16.16
C ALA A 226 -8.88 8.43 -16.72
N LEU A 227 -9.62 7.50 -17.31
CA LEU A 227 -10.95 7.76 -17.86
C LEU A 227 -12.05 7.39 -16.87
N THR A 228 -11.80 6.38 -16.03
CA THR A 228 -12.77 5.83 -15.09
C THR A 228 -12.31 6.05 -13.66
N PHE A 229 -13.21 6.55 -12.84
CA PHE A 229 -12.96 6.79 -11.41
C PHE A 229 -14.00 6.06 -10.57
N PHE A 230 -13.57 5.45 -9.48
CA PHE A 230 -14.47 5.03 -8.41
C PHE A 230 -14.60 6.18 -7.42
N VAL A 231 -15.83 6.61 -7.18
CA VAL A 231 -16.18 7.57 -6.13
C VAL A 231 -17.08 6.85 -5.13
N GLY A 232 -16.69 6.84 -3.87
CA GLY A 232 -17.40 6.10 -2.84
C GLY A 232 -17.49 6.82 -1.51
N LEU A 233 -18.64 6.67 -0.88
CA LEU A 233 -18.97 7.08 0.47
C LEU A 233 -19.26 5.82 1.28
N ARG A 234 -18.49 5.56 2.33
CA ARG A 234 -18.70 4.40 3.18
C ARG A 234 -19.68 4.70 4.30
N THR A 235 -20.74 3.93 4.38
CA THR A 235 -21.75 3.97 5.44
C THR A 235 -21.71 2.69 6.27
N THR A 236 -22.56 2.56 7.29
CA THR A 236 -22.74 1.33 8.06
C THR A 236 -23.27 0.16 7.21
N ALA A 237 -24.08 0.47 6.18
CA ALA A 237 -24.64 -0.52 5.26
C ALA A 237 -23.68 -0.92 4.12
N GLY A 238 -22.54 -0.24 3.99
CA GLY A 238 -21.57 -0.50 2.93
C GLY A 238 -21.17 0.75 2.17
N TRP A 239 -20.68 0.57 0.92
CA TRP A 239 -20.29 1.66 0.04
C TRP A 239 -21.48 2.15 -0.77
N ILE A 240 -21.67 3.47 -0.79
CA ILE A 240 -22.56 4.21 -1.70
C ILE A 240 -21.68 4.84 -2.78
N GLY A 241 -22.18 4.90 -4.02
CA GLY A 241 -21.43 5.38 -5.18
C GLY A 241 -20.96 4.23 -6.05
N GLY A 242 -20.01 4.50 -6.94
CA GLY A 242 -19.58 3.51 -7.91
C GLY A 242 -18.54 4.00 -8.89
N LYS A 243 -18.44 3.30 -10.03
CA LYS A 243 -17.57 3.69 -11.13
C LYS A 243 -18.27 4.74 -11.98
N LEU A 244 -17.62 5.86 -12.16
CA LEU A 244 -18.04 6.97 -13.01
C LEU A 244 -16.98 7.23 -14.06
N ARG A 245 -17.37 7.79 -15.19
CA ARG A 245 -16.49 7.98 -16.33
C ARG A 245 -16.47 9.44 -16.77
N CYS A 246 -15.28 9.99 -17.00
CA CYS A 246 -15.10 11.27 -17.67
C CYS A 246 -15.32 11.12 -19.19
N ALA A 247 -15.51 12.21 -19.89
CA ALA A 247 -15.58 12.21 -21.35
C ALA A 247 -14.23 11.81 -21.97
N LEU A 248 -13.13 12.31 -21.40
CA LEU A 248 -11.76 12.06 -21.82
C LEU A 248 -10.91 11.61 -20.64
N PRO A 249 -9.77 10.91 -20.88
CA PRO A 249 -8.79 10.64 -19.83
C PRO A 249 -8.32 11.94 -19.20
N THR A 250 -8.25 11.99 -17.89
CA THR A 250 -7.90 13.21 -17.15
C THR A 250 -7.03 12.94 -15.94
N ASP A 251 -6.25 13.95 -15.57
CA ASP A 251 -5.52 14.09 -14.31
C ASP A 251 -5.94 15.40 -13.57
N ASP A 252 -6.96 16.10 -14.07
CA ASP A 252 -7.46 17.33 -13.49
C ASP A 252 -8.41 17.05 -12.31
N GLY A 253 -8.00 17.50 -11.11
CA GLY A 253 -8.79 17.38 -9.88
C GLY A 253 -10.20 17.95 -9.97
N ARG A 254 -10.44 18.98 -10.80
CA ARG A 254 -11.76 19.59 -10.98
C ARG A 254 -12.69 18.69 -11.79
N GLN A 255 -12.19 18.06 -12.85
CA GLN A 255 -12.99 17.10 -13.63
C GLN A 255 -13.34 15.88 -12.75
N ILE A 256 -12.39 15.41 -11.94
CA ILE A 256 -12.63 14.35 -10.96
C ILE A 256 -13.67 14.81 -9.93
N MET A 257 -13.60 16.07 -9.47
CA MET A 257 -14.57 16.64 -8.53
C MET A 257 -16.00 16.73 -9.11
N ALA A 258 -16.14 16.91 -10.42
CA ALA A 258 -17.46 16.87 -11.06
C ALA A 258 -18.15 15.52 -10.85
N LEU A 259 -17.41 14.39 -10.96
CA LEU A 259 -17.90 13.05 -10.66
C LEU A 259 -18.28 12.91 -9.18
N CYS A 260 -17.50 13.52 -8.30
CA CYS A 260 -17.78 13.51 -6.86
C CYS A 260 -19.09 14.26 -6.52
N ARG A 261 -19.31 15.41 -7.15
CA ARG A 261 -20.57 16.16 -7.02
C ARG A 261 -21.78 15.34 -7.50
N HIS A 262 -21.64 14.67 -8.64
CA HIS A 262 -22.67 13.76 -9.12
C HIS A 262 -23.01 12.68 -8.08
N THR A 263 -22.01 12.03 -7.48
CA THR A 263 -22.24 11.01 -6.44
C THR A 263 -22.99 11.58 -5.24
N VAL A 264 -22.65 12.78 -4.77
CA VAL A 264 -23.28 13.39 -3.60
C VAL A 264 -24.70 13.90 -3.93
N ASN A 265 -24.91 14.40 -5.14
CA ASN A 265 -26.19 14.99 -5.51
C ASN A 265 -27.25 13.96 -5.91
N GLU A 266 -26.82 12.93 -6.67
CA GLU A 266 -27.74 12.01 -7.34
C GLU A 266 -27.81 10.63 -6.67
N ILE A 267 -26.80 10.26 -5.89
CA ILE A 267 -26.71 8.90 -5.35
C ILE A 267 -26.83 8.88 -3.82
N TRP A 268 -26.23 9.86 -3.14
CA TRP A 268 -26.28 9.91 -1.68
C TRP A 268 -27.60 10.53 -1.18
N SER A 269 -28.28 9.84 -0.26
CA SER A 269 -29.60 10.22 0.26
C SER A 269 -29.55 10.60 1.75
N GLY A 270 -28.41 11.18 2.23
CA GLY A 270 -28.30 11.67 3.60
C GLY A 270 -27.83 10.64 4.64
N GLN A 271 -27.44 9.42 4.23
CA GLN A 271 -26.91 8.43 5.15
C GLN A 271 -25.61 8.90 5.79
N GLY A 272 -25.38 8.50 7.05
CA GLY A 272 -24.14 8.81 7.78
C GLY A 272 -22.91 8.18 7.14
N VAL A 273 -21.93 9.01 6.80
CA VAL A 273 -20.69 8.62 6.13
C VAL A 273 -19.55 8.52 7.12
N TYR A 274 -18.74 7.48 6.98
CA TYR A 274 -17.56 7.19 7.82
C TYR A 274 -16.25 7.32 7.07
N GLN A 275 -16.28 7.30 5.73
CA GLN A 275 -15.09 7.42 4.88
C GLN A 275 -15.50 7.90 3.49
N VAL A 276 -14.67 8.75 2.90
CA VAL A 276 -14.73 9.12 1.49
C VAL A 276 -13.57 8.50 0.73
N GLN A 277 -13.80 8.14 -0.55
CA GLN A 277 -12.79 7.51 -1.40
C GLN A 277 -12.93 8.00 -2.84
N VAL A 278 -11.81 8.36 -3.45
CA VAL A 278 -11.67 8.62 -4.89
C VAL A 278 -10.54 7.75 -5.42
N THR A 279 -10.77 7.05 -6.52
CA THR A 279 -9.77 6.14 -7.10
C THR A 279 -9.85 6.16 -8.61
N ALA A 280 -8.77 6.58 -9.27
CA ALA A 280 -8.56 6.40 -10.71
C ALA A 280 -8.34 4.91 -10.98
N LEU A 281 -9.10 4.33 -11.91
CA LEU A 281 -9.04 2.93 -12.29
C LEU A 281 -8.31 2.81 -13.65
N ASP A 282 -7.46 1.79 -13.76
CA ASP A 282 -6.71 1.47 -14.98
C ASP A 282 -6.06 2.71 -15.63
N PRO A 283 -5.24 3.47 -14.86
CA PRO A 283 -4.59 4.66 -15.37
C PRO A 283 -3.60 4.29 -16.48
N VAL A 284 -3.55 5.11 -17.52
CA VAL A 284 -2.67 4.95 -18.69
C VAL A 284 -1.66 6.09 -18.73
N ALA A 285 -0.54 5.89 -19.43
CA ALA A 285 0.42 6.95 -19.66
C ALA A 285 -0.25 8.14 -20.35
N ASN A 286 0.11 9.35 -19.92
CA ASN A 286 -0.37 10.56 -20.58
C ASN A 286 0.19 10.59 -22.01
N GLY A 287 -0.68 10.40 -23.00
CA GLY A 287 -0.33 10.52 -24.39
C GLY A 287 -0.29 11.99 -24.81
N ASN A 288 0.79 12.40 -25.48
CA ASN A 288 0.87 13.73 -26.09
C ASN A 288 -0.04 13.89 -27.33
N GLN A 289 -1.00 12.99 -27.51
CA GLN A 289 -1.91 13.07 -28.62
C GLN A 289 -2.95 14.15 -28.35
N LEU A 290 -2.83 15.27 -29.04
CA LEU A 290 -3.85 16.31 -29.05
C LEU A 290 -5.12 15.74 -29.70
N GLU A 291 -6.21 15.80 -28.97
CA GLU A 291 -7.52 15.42 -29.53
C GLU A 291 -8.02 16.52 -30.46
N LEU A 292 -8.16 16.19 -31.75
CA LEU A 292 -8.46 17.14 -32.82
C LEU A 292 -9.85 17.78 -32.71
N PHE A 293 -10.77 17.15 -31.95
CA PHE A 293 -12.19 17.52 -31.92
C PHE A 293 -12.69 18.02 -30.57
N VAL A 294 -11.83 18.11 -29.57
CA VAL A 294 -12.22 18.61 -28.27
C VAL A 294 -11.55 19.94 -28.01
N PRO A 295 -12.32 21.03 -27.71
CA PRO A 295 -11.75 22.29 -27.34
C PRO A 295 -10.89 22.08 -26.07
N MET A 296 -9.57 22.26 -26.19
CA MET A 296 -8.73 22.40 -25.01
C MET A 296 -9.05 23.76 -24.38
N ASP A 297 -9.44 23.75 -23.12
CA ASP A 297 -9.43 24.95 -22.29
C ASP A 297 -7.98 25.29 -21.94
N ALA A 298 -7.31 25.96 -22.89
CA ALA A 298 -5.87 26.27 -22.81
C ALA A 298 -5.55 27.14 -21.59
N GLU A 299 -6.41 28.13 -21.27
CA GLU A 299 -6.24 28.99 -20.09
C GLU A 299 -6.25 28.15 -18.81
N GLN A 300 -7.14 27.19 -18.74
CA GLN A 300 -7.25 26.35 -17.57
C GLN A 300 -6.07 25.37 -17.43
N HIS A 301 -5.53 24.91 -18.54
CA HIS A 301 -4.32 24.07 -18.53
C HIS A 301 -3.12 24.85 -17.98
N GLU A 302 -2.97 26.12 -18.39
CA GLU A 302 -1.94 27.03 -17.88
C GLU A 302 -2.12 27.31 -16.38
N VAL A 303 -3.33 27.61 -15.92
CA VAL A 303 -3.63 27.80 -14.49
C VAL A 303 -3.27 26.56 -13.67
N ASN A 304 -3.63 25.39 -14.16
CA ASN A 304 -3.27 24.14 -13.47
C ASN A 304 -1.75 23.94 -13.41
N ALA A 305 -1.03 24.22 -14.48
CA ALA A 305 0.42 24.10 -14.53
C ALA A 305 1.11 25.04 -13.53
N VAL A 306 0.65 26.31 -13.44
CA VAL A 306 1.14 27.28 -12.46
C VAL A 306 0.83 26.82 -11.02
N MET A 307 -0.38 26.35 -10.76
CA MET A 307 -0.75 25.81 -9.44
C MET A 307 0.12 24.62 -9.04
N ASP A 308 0.36 23.70 -9.97
CA ASP A 308 1.20 22.53 -9.75
C ASP A 308 2.65 22.93 -9.43
N GLU A 309 3.21 23.93 -10.14
CA GLU A 309 4.57 24.43 -9.89
C GLU A 309 4.70 25.10 -8.51
N VAL A 310 3.72 25.95 -8.14
CA VAL A 310 3.70 26.56 -6.80
C VAL A 310 3.58 25.50 -5.71
N ASN A 311 2.69 24.53 -5.87
CA ASN A 311 2.50 23.46 -4.91
C ASN A 311 3.71 22.52 -4.81
N ARG A 312 4.43 22.31 -5.91
CA ARG A 312 5.68 21.55 -5.92
C ARG A 312 6.79 22.28 -5.15
N ARG A 313 6.87 23.60 -5.30
CA ARG A 313 7.94 24.43 -4.72
C ARG A 313 7.71 24.76 -3.24
N TYR A 314 6.49 25.06 -2.86
CA TYR A 314 6.14 25.60 -1.53
C TYR A 314 5.35 24.63 -0.66
N GLY A 315 5.02 23.46 -1.18
CA GLY A 315 4.28 22.42 -0.46
C GLY A 315 2.86 22.20 -0.98
N GLU A 316 2.35 21.02 -0.73
CA GLU A 316 1.04 20.57 -1.19
C GLU A 316 -0.07 21.53 -0.72
N LEU A 317 -0.96 21.90 -1.64
CA LEU A 317 -2.13 22.79 -1.38
C LEU A 317 -1.77 24.20 -0.92
N THR A 318 -0.56 24.72 -1.25
CA THR A 318 -0.21 26.13 -1.08
C THR A 318 -1.15 27.00 -1.92
N LEU A 319 -1.35 26.65 -3.19
CA LEU A 319 -2.47 27.14 -4.00
C LEU A 319 -3.51 26.03 -4.12
N ALA A 320 -4.73 26.32 -3.73
CA ALA A 320 -5.83 25.38 -3.74
C ALA A 320 -7.19 26.08 -3.90
N PRO A 321 -8.22 25.37 -4.37
CA PRO A 321 -9.58 25.89 -4.34
C PRO A 321 -9.99 26.36 -2.94
N ALA A 322 -10.65 27.53 -2.83
CA ALA A 322 -11.00 28.14 -1.54
C ALA A 322 -11.79 27.21 -0.59
N ARG A 323 -12.59 26.29 -1.13
CA ARG A 323 -13.27 25.26 -0.34
C ARG A 323 -12.31 24.44 0.52
N LEU A 324 -11.06 24.25 0.08
CA LEU A 324 -10.04 23.46 0.82
C LEU A 324 -9.45 24.21 2.01
N LEU A 325 -9.78 25.47 2.25
CA LEU A 325 -9.48 26.17 3.51
C LEU A 325 -10.06 25.42 4.72
N ASN A 326 -11.22 24.79 4.54
CA ASN A 326 -11.91 23.99 5.58
C ASN A 326 -11.62 22.48 5.48
N ARG A 327 -10.55 22.08 4.77
CA ARG A 327 -10.16 20.68 4.67
C ARG A 327 -9.77 20.10 6.02
N SER A 328 -9.86 18.78 6.14
CA SER A 328 -9.39 18.09 7.34
C SER A 328 -7.92 18.39 7.64
N SER A 329 -7.63 18.77 8.86
CA SER A 329 -6.27 18.96 9.40
C SER A 329 -5.55 17.64 9.75
N MET A 330 -6.21 16.49 9.56
CA MET A 330 -5.59 15.20 9.83
C MET A 330 -4.35 15.00 8.96
N PRO A 331 -3.22 14.58 9.52
CA PRO A 331 -1.97 14.38 8.76
C PRO A 331 -2.15 13.33 7.66
N ASN A 332 -1.30 13.42 6.66
CA ASN A 332 -1.16 12.34 5.68
C ASN A 332 -0.71 11.07 6.39
N VAL A 333 -1.02 9.92 5.80
CA VAL A 333 -0.61 8.62 6.31
C VAL A 333 0.26 7.97 5.24
N ILE A 334 1.42 7.48 5.64
CA ILE A 334 2.23 6.66 4.74
C ILE A 334 1.55 5.31 4.55
N ALA A 335 1.30 4.93 3.30
CA ALA A 335 0.73 3.63 3.00
C ALA A 335 1.76 2.52 3.33
N PRO A 336 1.35 1.36 3.89
CA PRO A 336 2.27 0.24 4.09
C PRO A 336 3.02 -0.17 2.82
N ALA A 337 2.35 -0.09 1.67
CA ALA A 337 2.93 -0.38 0.35
C ALA A 337 3.77 0.77 -0.22
N TRP A 338 4.11 1.79 0.56
CA TRP A 338 4.99 2.87 0.15
C TRP A 338 6.36 2.34 -0.26
N LYS A 339 6.93 2.96 -1.30
CA LYS A 339 8.30 2.69 -1.76
C LYS A 339 8.97 4.03 -2.08
N PRO A 340 10.31 4.12 -2.00
CA PRO A 340 11.02 5.37 -2.23
C PRO A 340 11.02 5.84 -3.69
N PHE A 341 10.42 5.11 -4.61
CA PHE A 341 10.38 5.38 -6.05
C PHE A 341 9.10 4.89 -6.71
N GLY A 342 8.83 5.38 -7.93
CA GLY A 342 7.68 5.02 -8.74
C GLY A 342 6.34 5.44 -8.12
N HIS A 343 5.25 4.96 -8.67
CA HIS A 343 3.89 5.33 -8.26
C HIS A 343 3.53 4.92 -6.81
N ARG A 344 4.37 4.15 -6.15
CA ARG A 344 4.24 3.79 -4.73
C ARG A 344 4.76 4.87 -3.78
N GLN A 345 5.47 5.86 -4.29
CA GLN A 345 5.82 7.06 -3.53
C GLN A 345 4.56 7.92 -3.35
N THR A 346 3.92 7.83 -2.20
CA THR A 346 2.59 8.42 -1.94
C THR A 346 2.63 9.70 -1.11
N ILE A 347 3.80 10.09 -0.64
CA ILE A 347 4.09 11.33 0.08
C ILE A 347 5.37 11.95 -0.45
#